data_3015ce25e5504429e041b68fbe082d0a
#
_entry.id   3015ce25e5504429e041b68fbe082d0a
#
_cell.length_a   1.000
_cell.length_b   1.000
_cell.length_c   1.000
_cell.angle_alpha   90.00
_cell.angle_beta   90.00
_cell.angle_gamma   90.00
#
_symmetry.space_group_name_H-M   'P 1'
#
loop_
_entity.id
_entity.type
_entity.pdbx_description
1 polymer ?
#
loop_
_entity_poly.entity_id
_entity_poly.type
_entity_poly.pdbx_seq_one_letter_code
_entity_poly.pdbx_strand_id
1 'polypeptide(L)'
;MKINTKNYEDIITQVKIDDREQDRKDYAMEQYAPFNPSIEHLDVGDYIFIGENGIEVVVEYKKDGDFLSSVVGETNHLHNQTYDMVTNFEYSFIMIECEDLRGELNNRYYQTGQDISFPQLNGAIAQFNTVSTVLFAQTQYQAFDLMMRQAGKLIMQKPMKYKFGKKTKNSALNYLSAIKGLDKRAEEICNELNLKSLQDLLNLTKEDLTTVNGVGSKKAEMILYNIHGDDLHGREKN
;
A
#
# COMPACT_ATOMS: atom_id res chain seq x y z
N MET A 1 3.58 22.85 -9.46
CA MET A 1 4.58 21.81 -9.12
C MET A 1 4.30 20.60 -9.99
N LYS A 2 5.33 19.95 -10.58
CA LYS A 2 5.14 18.76 -11.42
C LYS A 2 5.40 17.48 -10.61
N ILE A 3 4.59 16.43 -10.87
CA ILE A 3 4.79 15.13 -10.27
C ILE A 3 5.99 14.40 -10.90
N ASN A 4 6.63 13.51 -10.15
CA ASN A 4 7.77 12.73 -10.65
C ASN A 4 7.28 11.43 -11.30
N THR A 5 7.24 11.41 -12.63
CA THR A 5 6.73 10.32 -13.46
C THR A 5 7.76 9.24 -13.78
N LYS A 6 9.06 9.55 -13.64
CA LYS A 6 10.20 8.78 -14.16
C LYS A 6 10.16 7.27 -13.90
N ASN A 7 9.60 6.84 -12.77
CA ASN A 7 9.56 5.41 -12.42
C ASN A 7 8.39 4.65 -13.05
N TYR A 8 7.52 5.33 -13.77
CA TYR A 8 6.28 4.79 -14.33
C TYR A 8 6.14 4.99 -15.83
N GLU A 9 7.08 5.70 -16.49
CA GLU A 9 7.03 6.01 -17.92
C GLU A 9 7.08 4.76 -18.81
N ASP A 10 7.78 3.70 -18.36
CA ASP A 10 7.82 2.40 -19.05
C ASP A 10 6.66 1.47 -18.62
N ILE A 11 5.76 1.91 -17.76
CA ILE A 11 4.72 1.07 -17.17
C ILE A 11 3.34 1.55 -17.61
N ILE A 12 3.09 2.85 -17.53
CA ILE A 12 1.84 3.51 -17.92
C ILE A 12 2.06 4.06 -19.33
N THR A 13 1.31 3.55 -20.30
CA THR A 13 1.44 3.95 -21.72
C THR A 13 0.42 5.00 -22.14
N GLN A 14 -0.72 5.06 -21.42
CA GLN A 14 -1.77 6.04 -21.71
C GLN A 14 -2.54 6.40 -20.44
N VAL A 15 -3.04 7.65 -20.38
CA VAL A 15 -4.02 8.10 -19.41
C VAL A 15 -5.20 8.72 -20.14
N LYS A 16 -6.39 8.15 -19.96
CA LYS A 16 -7.64 8.73 -20.45
C LYS A 16 -8.28 9.57 -19.35
N ILE A 17 -8.79 10.73 -19.71
CA ILE A 17 -9.36 11.73 -18.81
C ILE A 17 -10.76 12.03 -19.29
N ASP A 18 -11.75 11.94 -18.39
CA ASP A 18 -13.13 12.23 -18.74
C ASP A 18 -13.29 13.71 -19.17
N ASP A 19 -14.03 13.95 -20.24
CA ASP A 19 -14.29 15.28 -20.78
C ASP A 19 -15.13 16.16 -19.84
N ARG A 20 -15.82 15.56 -18.89
CA ARG A 20 -16.61 16.22 -17.83
C ARG A 20 -15.76 16.78 -16.70
N GLU A 21 -14.50 16.38 -16.57
CA GLU A 21 -13.53 16.87 -15.57
C GLU A 21 -13.05 18.33 -15.88
N GLN A 22 -13.99 19.30 -15.95
CA GLN A 22 -13.72 20.64 -16.47
C GLN A 22 -12.62 21.39 -15.72
N ASP A 23 -12.59 21.28 -14.40
CA ASP A 23 -11.67 22.06 -13.54
C ASP A 23 -10.27 21.43 -13.44
N ARG A 24 -10.11 20.17 -13.79
CA ARG A 24 -8.88 19.40 -13.56
C ARG A 24 -8.21 18.85 -14.80
N LYS A 25 -8.91 18.84 -15.94
CA LYS A 25 -8.38 18.23 -17.18
C LYS A 25 -7.08 18.86 -17.66
N ASP A 26 -6.97 20.19 -17.62
CA ASP A 26 -5.76 20.89 -18.08
C ASP A 26 -4.58 20.58 -17.17
N TYR A 27 -4.83 20.53 -15.86
CA TYR A 27 -3.83 20.11 -14.88
C TYR A 27 -3.42 18.65 -15.08
N ALA A 28 -4.38 17.75 -15.30
CA ALA A 28 -4.13 16.34 -15.58
C ALA A 28 -3.30 16.16 -16.86
N MET A 29 -3.65 16.85 -17.94
CA MET A 29 -2.90 16.86 -19.20
C MET A 29 -1.44 17.26 -19.00
N GLU A 30 -1.20 18.31 -18.17
CA GLU A 30 0.16 18.76 -17.86
C GLU A 30 0.94 17.74 -17.00
N GLN A 31 0.30 17.22 -15.93
CA GLN A 31 0.97 16.30 -15.01
C GLN A 31 1.27 14.94 -15.64
N TYR A 32 0.36 14.45 -16.47
CA TYR A 32 0.45 13.14 -17.12
C TYR A 32 1.00 13.19 -18.55
N ALA A 33 1.57 14.33 -18.98
CA ALA A 33 2.13 14.50 -20.31
C ALA A 33 3.06 13.33 -20.78
N PRO A 34 3.91 12.74 -19.90
CA PRO A 34 4.75 11.59 -20.30
C PRO A 34 3.97 10.31 -20.63
N PHE A 35 2.70 10.21 -20.22
CA PHE A 35 1.86 9.01 -20.39
C PHE A 35 0.86 9.13 -21.54
N ASN A 36 1.11 9.96 -22.54
CA ASN A 36 0.23 10.14 -23.69
C ASN A 36 -1.25 10.38 -23.27
N PRO A 37 -1.55 11.45 -22.50
CA PRO A 37 -2.89 11.70 -22.01
C PRO A 37 -3.85 12.08 -23.14
N SER A 38 -5.11 11.59 -23.06
CA SER A 38 -6.21 11.96 -23.97
C SER A 38 -7.44 12.39 -23.17
N ILE A 39 -8.18 13.35 -23.73
CA ILE A 39 -9.50 13.74 -23.20
C ILE A 39 -10.55 13.06 -24.04
N GLU A 40 -11.41 12.27 -23.41
CA GLU A 40 -12.49 11.55 -24.09
C GLU A 40 -13.68 11.36 -23.13
N HIS A 41 -14.84 11.05 -23.67
CA HIS A 41 -15.99 10.72 -22.85
C HIS A 41 -15.81 9.33 -22.25
N LEU A 42 -15.79 9.21 -20.92
CA LEU A 42 -15.71 7.94 -20.22
C LEU A 42 -17.09 7.54 -19.69
N ASP A 43 -17.52 6.33 -20.01
CA ASP A 43 -18.77 5.80 -19.46
C ASP A 43 -18.66 5.54 -17.95
N VAL A 44 -17.46 5.22 -17.45
CA VAL A 44 -17.20 4.86 -16.06
C VAL A 44 -15.91 5.50 -15.58
N GLY A 45 -15.97 6.16 -14.40
CA GLY A 45 -14.83 6.81 -13.75
C GLY A 45 -14.42 8.14 -14.39
N ASP A 46 -13.47 8.80 -13.78
CA ASP A 46 -12.96 10.10 -14.22
C ASP A 46 -11.59 9.99 -14.92
N TYR A 47 -10.82 8.94 -14.57
CA TYR A 47 -9.50 8.64 -15.16
C TYR A 47 -9.34 7.15 -15.41
N ILE A 48 -8.69 6.78 -16.53
CA ILE A 48 -8.27 5.41 -16.79
C ILE A 48 -6.77 5.41 -17.10
N PHE A 49 -5.99 4.69 -16.32
CA PHE A 49 -4.57 4.45 -16.56
C PHE A 49 -4.38 3.11 -17.25
N ILE A 50 -3.69 3.11 -18.38
CA ILE A 50 -3.47 1.92 -19.22
C ILE A 50 -2.00 1.54 -19.17
N GLY A 51 -1.72 0.29 -18.88
CA GLY A 51 -0.39 -0.27 -18.83
C GLY A 51 0.09 -0.84 -20.17
N GLU A 52 1.40 -1.00 -20.35
CA GLU A 52 2.01 -1.69 -21.49
C GLU A 52 1.46 -3.12 -21.63
N ASN A 53 1.10 -3.76 -20.52
CA ASN A 53 0.51 -5.10 -20.49
C ASN A 53 -0.99 -5.15 -20.76
N GLY A 54 -1.60 -4.03 -21.15
CA GLY A 54 -3.03 -3.92 -21.44
C GLY A 54 -3.93 -3.87 -20.19
N ILE A 55 -3.37 -3.83 -18.98
CA ILE A 55 -4.14 -3.67 -17.74
C ILE A 55 -4.66 -2.24 -17.67
N GLU A 56 -5.95 -2.11 -17.42
CA GLU A 56 -6.62 -0.83 -17.20
C GLU A 56 -6.96 -0.67 -15.72
N VAL A 57 -6.72 0.54 -15.18
CA VAL A 57 -7.05 0.92 -13.81
C VAL A 57 -7.94 2.14 -13.86
N VAL A 58 -9.19 1.99 -13.44
CA VAL A 58 -10.15 3.10 -13.40
C VAL A 58 -10.12 3.80 -12.05
N VAL A 59 -10.31 5.11 -12.09
CA VAL A 59 -10.30 5.99 -10.90
C VAL A 59 -11.53 6.88 -10.91
N GLU A 60 -12.24 6.91 -9.80
CA GLU A 60 -13.23 7.93 -9.48
C GLU A 60 -12.60 8.99 -8.58
N TYR A 61 -12.68 10.24 -8.98
CA TYR A 61 -12.11 11.37 -8.24
C TYR A 61 -13.20 12.20 -7.58
N LYS A 62 -13.11 12.39 -6.29
CA LYS A 62 -14.05 13.23 -5.53
C LYS A 62 -13.30 14.31 -4.75
N LYS A 63 -13.83 15.51 -4.79
CA LYS A 63 -13.33 16.63 -4.02
C LYS A 63 -14.27 16.94 -2.86
N ASP A 64 -13.70 17.29 -1.71
CA ASP A 64 -14.35 17.89 -0.54
C ASP A 64 -15.85 17.53 -0.37
N GLY A 65 -16.72 18.54 -0.58
CA GLY A 65 -18.16 18.45 -0.40
C GLY A 65 -18.86 17.46 -1.35
N ASP A 66 -18.30 17.21 -2.55
CA ASP A 66 -18.86 16.25 -3.52
C ASP A 66 -18.76 14.83 -2.99
N PHE A 67 -17.65 14.49 -2.31
CA PHE A 67 -17.51 13.23 -1.62
C PHE A 67 -18.60 13.05 -0.55
N LEU A 68 -18.72 14.02 0.36
CA LEU A 68 -19.74 13.96 1.42
C LEU A 68 -21.16 13.87 0.85
N SER A 69 -21.45 14.66 -0.20
CA SER A 69 -22.75 14.65 -0.88
C SER A 69 -23.05 13.30 -1.51
N SER A 70 -22.07 12.67 -2.12
CA SER A 70 -22.24 11.41 -2.84
C SER A 70 -22.31 10.18 -1.91
N VAL A 71 -21.81 10.28 -0.67
CA VAL A 71 -21.86 9.21 0.34
C VAL A 71 -23.18 9.23 1.11
N VAL A 72 -23.70 10.42 1.44
CA VAL A 72 -24.84 10.58 2.35
C VAL A 72 -26.09 11.08 1.64
N GLY A 73 -25.98 11.41 0.35
CA GLY A 73 -27.11 11.84 -0.47
C GLY A 73 -28.10 10.70 -0.72
N GLU A 74 -29.38 11.05 -0.93
CA GLU A 74 -30.45 10.09 -1.23
C GLU A 74 -30.20 9.24 -2.49
N THR A 75 -29.29 9.69 -3.36
CA THR A 75 -29.04 9.07 -4.67
C THR A 75 -28.05 7.91 -4.65
N ASN A 76 -27.36 7.66 -3.53
CA ASN A 76 -26.28 6.64 -3.45
C ASN A 76 -25.28 6.73 -4.63
N HIS A 77 -24.99 7.93 -5.09
CA HIS A 77 -24.31 8.16 -6.36
C HIS A 77 -22.92 7.47 -6.40
N LEU A 78 -22.11 7.65 -5.34
CA LEU A 78 -20.80 7.01 -5.27
C LEU A 78 -20.89 5.47 -5.20
N HIS A 79 -21.94 4.92 -4.60
CA HIS A 79 -22.15 3.47 -4.58
C HIS A 79 -22.40 2.92 -6.00
N ASN A 80 -23.23 3.61 -6.79
CA ASN A 80 -23.50 3.22 -8.18
C ASN A 80 -22.22 3.34 -9.04
N GLN A 81 -21.50 4.46 -8.94
CA GLN A 81 -20.21 4.65 -9.63
C GLN A 81 -19.20 3.56 -9.24
N THR A 82 -19.08 3.24 -7.95
CA THR A 82 -18.19 2.17 -7.49
C THR A 82 -18.61 0.81 -8.03
N TYR A 83 -19.91 0.51 -8.06
CA TYR A 83 -20.42 -0.73 -8.63
C TYR A 83 -20.08 -0.83 -10.13
N ASP A 84 -20.26 0.24 -10.89
CA ASP A 84 -19.93 0.27 -12.31
C ASP A 84 -18.42 0.08 -12.53
N MET A 85 -17.57 0.72 -11.72
CA MET A 85 -16.12 0.54 -11.78
C MET A 85 -15.70 -0.93 -11.56
N VAL A 86 -16.15 -1.55 -10.47
CA VAL A 86 -15.73 -2.92 -10.12
C VAL A 86 -16.34 -3.99 -11.02
N THR A 87 -17.43 -3.66 -11.73
CA THR A 87 -18.06 -4.56 -12.68
C THR A 87 -17.37 -4.56 -14.05
N ASN A 88 -16.83 -3.39 -14.45
CA ASN A 88 -16.24 -3.21 -15.79
C ASN A 88 -14.72 -3.30 -15.80
N PHE A 89 -14.06 -3.12 -14.65
CA PHE A 89 -12.59 -3.09 -14.55
C PHE A 89 -12.07 -4.05 -13.48
N GLU A 90 -10.96 -4.72 -13.75
CA GLU A 90 -10.29 -5.59 -12.78
C GLU A 90 -9.71 -4.79 -11.61
N TYR A 91 -9.24 -3.56 -11.89
CA TYR A 91 -8.65 -2.68 -10.89
C TYR A 91 -9.35 -1.33 -10.86
N SER A 92 -9.79 -0.94 -9.68
CA SER A 92 -10.42 0.35 -9.44
C SER A 92 -10.00 0.93 -8.10
N PHE A 93 -10.04 2.26 -7.98
CA PHE A 93 -9.94 2.93 -6.69
C PHE A 93 -10.65 4.30 -6.73
N ILE A 94 -10.98 4.79 -5.54
CA ILE A 94 -11.60 6.10 -5.33
C ILE A 94 -10.53 7.02 -4.77
N MET A 95 -10.30 8.16 -5.40
CA MET A 95 -9.41 9.22 -4.92
C MET A 95 -10.23 10.34 -4.32
N ILE A 96 -9.96 10.68 -3.07
CA ILE A 96 -10.62 11.78 -2.36
C ILE A 96 -9.59 12.87 -2.10
N GLU A 97 -9.79 14.05 -2.71
CA GLU A 97 -9.06 15.26 -2.38
C GLU A 97 -9.84 16.01 -1.30
N CYS A 98 -9.28 16.11 -0.10
CA CYS A 98 -9.89 16.83 1.01
C CYS A 98 -8.81 17.31 1.99
N GLU A 99 -8.66 18.63 2.12
CA GLU A 99 -7.68 19.25 3.01
C GLU A 99 -8.10 19.11 4.48
N ASP A 100 -9.37 19.37 4.78
CA ASP A 100 -9.92 19.31 6.14
C ASP A 100 -11.32 18.65 6.15
N LEU A 101 -11.35 17.35 6.26
CA LEU A 101 -12.58 16.57 6.30
C LEU A 101 -13.50 16.98 7.46
N ARG A 102 -12.92 17.41 8.59
CA ARG A 102 -13.71 17.85 9.75
C ARG A 102 -14.36 19.21 9.49
N GLY A 103 -13.62 20.13 8.89
CA GLY A 103 -14.15 21.42 8.46
C GLY A 103 -15.29 21.25 7.45
N GLU A 104 -15.13 20.35 6.49
CA GLU A 104 -16.16 20.04 5.49
C GLU A 104 -17.44 19.44 6.11
N LEU A 105 -17.32 18.54 7.07
CA LEU A 105 -18.48 18.02 7.82
C LEU A 105 -19.24 19.13 8.55
N ASN A 106 -18.51 20.04 9.21
CA ASN A 106 -19.12 21.19 9.88
C ASN A 106 -19.79 22.15 8.88
N ASN A 107 -19.11 22.50 7.78
CA ASN A 107 -19.64 23.34 6.75
C ASN A 107 -20.95 22.79 6.18
N ARG A 108 -21.00 21.49 5.91
CA ARG A 108 -22.20 20.82 5.42
C ARG A 108 -23.35 20.91 6.41
N TYR A 109 -23.10 20.70 7.70
CA TYR A 109 -24.13 20.86 8.73
C TYR A 109 -24.73 22.26 8.71
N TYR A 110 -23.91 23.31 8.63
CA TYR A 110 -24.38 24.70 8.58
C TYR A 110 -25.14 25.02 7.28
N GLN A 111 -24.77 24.42 6.17
CA GLN A 111 -25.42 24.68 4.87
C GLN A 111 -26.71 23.91 4.67
N THR A 112 -26.77 22.65 5.08
CA THR A 112 -27.88 21.74 4.75
C THR A 112 -28.71 21.30 5.96
N GLY A 113 -28.25 21.54 7.19
CA GLY A 113 -28.83 20.99 8.41
C GLY A 113 -28.61 19.48 8.59
N GLN A 114 -27.88 18.81 7.68
CA GLN A 114 -27.60 17.38 7.77
C GLN A 114 -26.37 17.16 8.66
N ASP A 115 -26.58 16.46 9.78
CA ASP A 115 -25.50 16.04 10.67
C ASP A 115 -24.96 14.69 10.21
N ILE A 116 -23.73 14.70 9.68
CA ILE A 116 -23.01 13.50 9.29
C ILE A 116 -21.95 13.24 10.35
N SER A 117 -22.14 12.19 11.10
CA SER A 117 -21.16 11.80 12.10
C SER A 117 -19.95 11.08 11.50
N PHE A 118 -18.77 11.22 12.12
CA PHE A 118 -17.58 10.45 11.74
C PHE A 118 -17.80 8.94 11.69
N PRO A 119 -18.53 8.29 12.63
CA PRO A 119 -18.86 6.86 12.53
C PRO A 119 -19.61 6.48 11.26
N GLN A 120 -20.57 7.32 10.81
CA GLN A 120 -21.29 7.07 9.55
C GLN A 120 -20.37 7.16 8.33
N LEU A 121 -19.53 8.20 8.29
CA LEU A 121 -18.55 8.37 7.22
C LEU A 121 -17.53 7.22 7.19
N ASN A 122 -16.98 6.86 8.35
CA ASN A 122 -16.05 5.74 8.48
C ASN A 122 -16.69 4.41 8.06
N GLY A 123 -17.98 4.21 8.39
CA GLY A 123 -18.74 3.05 7.93
C GLY A 123 -18.84 2.97 6.42
N ALA A 124 -19.14 4.10 5.76
CA ALA A 124 -19.20 4.16 4.30
C ALA A 124 -17.82 3.91 3.66
N ILE A 125 -16.75 4.56 4.16
CA ILE A 125 -15.39 4.32 3.67
C ILE A 125 -14.99 2.84 3.84
N ALA A 126 -15.30 2.25 4.99
CA ALA A 126 -15.03 0.83 5.24
C ALA A 126 -15.78 -0.06 4.24
N GLN A 127 -17.02 0.26 3.91
CA GLN A 127 -17.81 -0.47 2.91
C GLN A 127 -17.18 -0.37 1.51
N PHE A 128 -16.80 0.83 1.06
CA PHE A 128 -16.12 0.98 -0.23
C PHE A 128 -14.82 0.19 -0.28
N ASN A 129 -14.02 0.20 0.79
CA ASN A 129 -12.76 -0.56 0.88
C ASN A 129 -12.93 -2.08 0.82
N THR A 130 -14.15 -2.63 0.86
CA THR A 130 -14.37 -4.07 0.64
C THR A 130 -14.32 -4.45 -0.85
N VAL A 131 -14.52 -3.49 -1.75
CA VAL A 131 -14.62 -3.73 -3.20
C VAL A 131 -13.67 -2.86 -4.02
N SER A 132 -13.37 -1.64 -3.57
CA SER A 132 -12.49 -0.68 -4.25
C SER A 132 -11.71 0.11 -3.22
N THR A 133 -10.40 0.29 -3.43
CA THR A 133 -9.56 1.03 -2.48
C THR A 133 -9.95 2.51 -2.42
N VAL A 134 -10.11 3.07 -1.22
CA VAL A 134 -10.32 4.51 -1.01
C VAL A 134 -9.02 5.16 -0.56
N LEU A 135 -8.56 6.16 -1.29
CA LEU A 135 -7.34 6.92 -1.03
C LEU A 135 -7.68 8.38 -0.72
N PHE A 136 -6.91 8.98 0.18
CA PHE A 136 -7.07 10.38 0.57
C PHE A 136 -5.81 11.17 0.26
N ALA A 137 -6.01 12.40 -0.23
CA ALA A 137 -4.96 13.38 -0.42
C ALA A 137 -5.45 14.76 0.05
N GLN A 138 -4.56 15.58 0.58
CA GLN A 138 -4.90 16.93 1.06
C GLN A 138 -4.93 17.98 -0.05
N THR A 139 -4.18 17.73 -1.13
CA THR A 139 -4.04 18.67 -2.23
C THR A 139 -4.17 17.96 -3.58
N GLN A 140 -4.56 18.70 -4.60
CA GLN A 140 -4.63 18.20 -5.97
C GLN A 140 -3.29 17.60 -6.43
N TYR A 141 -2.15 18.21 -6.10
CA TYR A 141 -0.83 17.67 -6.42
C TYR A 141 -0.61 16.27 -5.80
N GLN A 142 -0.93 16.14 -4.51
CA GLN A 142 -0.81 14.84 -3.82
C GLN A 142 -1.77 13.80 -4.40
N ALA A 143 -3.00 14.21 -4.74
CA ALA A 143 -3.98 13.31 -5.34
C ALA A 143 -3.49 12.74 -6.68
N PHE A 144 -2.99 13.59 -7.57
CA PHE A 144 -2.48 13.18 -8.87
C PHE A 144 -1.20 12.32 -8.77
N ASP A 145 -0.26 12.66 -7.88
CA ASP A 145 0.91 11.84 -7.61
C ASP A 145 0.52 10.45 -7.05
N LEU A 146 -0.45 10.41 -6.14
CA LEU A 146 -0.93 9.17 -5.53
C LEU A 146 -1.71 8.30 -6.53
N MET A 147 -2.56 8.91 -7.38
CA MET A 147 -3.28 8.18 -8.44
C MET A 147 -2.30 7.49 -9.39
N MET A 148 -1.30 8.20 -9.90
CA MET A 148 -0.26 7.64 -10.76
C MET A 148 0.47 6.48 -10.09
N ARG A 149 0.88 6.65 -8.83
CA ARG A 149 1.61 5.61 -8.08
C ARG A 149 0.76 4.38 -7.83
N GLN A 150 -0.50 4.58 -7.43
CA GLN A 150 -1.42 3.47 -7.19
C GLN A 150 -1.72 2.72 -8.48
N ALA A 151 -2.07 3.42 -9.54
CA ALA A 151 -2.32 2.82 -10.85
C ALA A 151 -1.09 2.05 -11.36
N GLY A 152 0.10 2.66 -11.33
CA GLY A 152 1.33 1.99 -11.74
C GLY A 152 1.66 0.75 -10.91
N LYS A 153 1.35 0.73 -9.60
CA LYS A 153 1.52 -0.49 -8.77
C LYS A 153 0.55 -1.59 -9.15
N LEU A 154 -0.71 -1.26 -9.43
CA LEU A 154 -1.73 -2.21 -9.88
C LEU A 154 -1.35 -2.77 -11.26
N ILE A 155 -0.97 -1.93 -12.21
CA ILE A 155 -0.51 -2.34 -13.56
C ILE A 155 0.70 -3.27 -13.47
N MET A 156 1.69 -2.97 -12.63
CA MET A 156 2.85 -3.83 -12.43
C MET A 156 2.50 -5.19 -11.82
N GLN A 157 1.34 -5.35 -11.22
CA GLN A 157 0.94 -6.56 -10.47
C GLN A 157 2.04 -7.08 -9.53
N LYS A 158 2.93 -6.19 -9.09
CA LYS A 158 3.99 -6.58 -8.17
C LYS A 158 3.39 -6.74 -6.79
N PRO A 159 3.25 -7.97 -6.30
CA PRO A 159 2.80 -8.17 -4.93
C PRO A 159 3.69 -7.34 -4.03
N MET A 160 3.09 -6.75 -3.00
CA MET A 160 3.87 -6.09 -1.96
C MET A 160 4.92 -7.09 -1.51
N LYS A 161 6.19 -6.79 -1.74
CA LYS A 161 7.28 -7.59 -1.19
C LYS A 161 7.26 -7.34 0.31
N TYR A 162 6.38 -8.06 1.01
CA TYR A 162 6.63 -8.24 2.42
C TYR A 162 8.03 -8.82 2.50
N LYS A 163 8.92 -8.17 3.19
CA LYS A 163 10.20 -8.74 3.62
C LYS A 163 9.96 -9.78 4.74
N PHE A 164 8.99 -10.66 4.55
CA PHE A 164 9.08 -11.98 5.15
C PHE A 164 10.21 -12.63 4.36
N GLY A 165 11.33 -12.87 5.03
CA GLY A 165 12.46 -13.54 4.41
C GLY A 165 11.93 -14.71 3.57
N LYS A 166 12.45 -14.85 2.34
CA LYS A 166 12.02 -15.95 1.46
C LYS A 166 11.98 -17.20 2.33
N LYS A 167 10.79 -17.80 2.50
CA LYS A 167 10.68 -19.09 3.19
C LYS A 167 11.55 -20.05 2.42
N THR A 168 12.73 -20.29 2.91
CA THR A 168 13.65 -21.30 2.35
C THR A 168 13.26 -22.65 2.92
N LYS A 169 13.74 -23.74 2.31
CA LYS A 169 13.63 -25.09 2.91
C LYS A 169 14.44 -25.20 4.20
N ASN A 170 15.36 -24.27 4.43
CA ASN A 170 16.17 -24.18 5.64
C ASN A 170 15.36 -23.50 6.75
N SER A 171 14.86 -24.26 7.70
CA SER A 171 14.06 -23.74 8.81
C SER A 171 14.89 -22.97 9.84
N ALA A 172 16.19 -23.26 9.97
CA ALA A 172 17.12 -22.47 10.80
C ALA A 172 17.25 -21.05 10.24
N LEU A 173 17.46 -20.92 8.92
CA LEU A 173 17.57 -19.63 8.27
C LEU A 173 16.29 -18.80 8.41
N ASN A 174 15.11 -19.43 8.24
CA ASN A 174 13.83 -18.75 8.40
C ASN A 174 13.65 -18.21 9.82
N TYR A 175 14.07 -18.98 10.83
CA TYR A 175 13.99 -18.57 12.23
C TYR A 175 14.95 -17.41 12.55
N LEU A 176 16.23 -17.56 12.21
CA LEU A 176 17.26 -16.53 12.48
C LEU A 176 16.95 -15.23 11.76
N SER A 177 16.42 -15.29 10.54
CA SER A 177 16.03 -14.09 9.78
C SER A 177 14.86 -13.33 10.40
N ALA A 178 14.07 -13.96 11.26
CA ALA A 178 12.98 -13.33 11.99
C ALA A 178 13.45 -12.58 13.25
N ILE A 179 14.67 -12.85 13.73
CA ILE A 179 15.26 -12.18 14.88
C ILE A 179 15.70 -10.76 14.47
N LYS A 180 15.20 -9.75 15.18
CA LYS A 180 15.52 -8.34 14.89
C LYS A 180 17.02 -8.09 14.90
N GLY A 181 17.54 -7.58 13.78
CA GLY A 181 18.98 -7.25 13.61
C GLY A 181 19.83 -8.40 13.11
N LEU A 182 19.26 -9.57 12.78
CA LEU A 182 19.96 -10.69 12.15
C LEU A 182 19.59 -10.92 10.68
N ASP A 183 18.60 -10.23 10.14
CA ASP A 183 18.08 -10.39 8.77
C ASP A 183 19.17 -10.47 7.68
N LYS A 184 20.24 -9.70 7.81
CA LYS A 184 21.39 -9.70 6.88
C LYS A 184 22.47 -10.72 7.20
N ARG A 185 22.51 -11.24 8.44
CA ARG A 185 23.55 -12.16 8.92
C ARG A 185 23.06 -13.58 9.14
N ALA A 186 21.76 -13.78 9.12
CA ALA A 186 21.18 -15.12 9.32
C ALA A 186 21.71 -16.14 8.31
N GLU A 187 21.91 -15.71 7.05
CA GLU A 187 22.45 -16.58 6.01
C GLU A 187 23.93 -16.92 6.25
N GLU A 188 24.74 -15.95 6.66
CA GLU A 188 26.16 -16.16 7.01
C GLU A 188 26.28 -17.15 8.18
N ILE A 189 25.51 -16.94 9.25
CA ILE A 189 25.50 -17.82 10.43
C ILE A 189 25.09 -19.25 10.03
N CYS A 190 24.02 -19.40 9.24
CA CYS A 190 23.58 -20.70 8.78
C CYS A 190 24.62 -21.42 7.91
N ASN A 191 25.32 -20.68 7.06
CA ASN A 191 26.31 -21.27 6.15
C ASN A 191 27.60 -21.64 6.93
N GLU A 192 28.12 -20.78 7.78
CA GLU A 192 29.34 -21.04 8.53
C GLU A 192 29.16 -22.19 9.54
N LEU A 193 28.00 -22.27 10.19
CA LEU A 193 27.67 -23.32 11.17
C LEU A 193 26.91 -24.51 10.55
N ASN A 194 26.68 -24.51 9.23
CA ASN A 194 25.94 -25.54 8.49
C ASN A 194 24.56 -25.86 9.08
N LEU A 195 23.81 -24.86 9.53
CA LEU A 195 22.49 -25.01 10.13
C LEU A 195 21.40 -25.15 9.06
N LYS A 196 20.57 -26.19 9.16
CA LYS A 196 19.51 -26.50 8.19
C LYS A 196 18.13 -26.63 8.82
N SER A 197 18.07 -26.97 10.09
CA SER A 197 16.84 -27.27 10.82
C SER A 197 16.74 -26.49 12.13
N LEU A 198 15.52 -26.43 12.69
CA LEU A 198 15.31 -25.88 14.05
C LEU A 198 16.05 -26.71 15.11
N GLN A 199 16.22 -28.03 14.88
CA GLN A 199 16.97 -28.86 15.80
C GLN A 199 18.45 -28.43 15.88
N ASP A 200 19.05 -28.01 14.76
CA ASP A 200 20.42 -27.52 14.76
C ASP A 200 20.54 -26.27 15.61
N LEU A 201 19.54 -25.36 15.56
CA LEU A 201 19.52 -24.17 16.40
C LEU A 201 19.42 -24.48 17.89
N LEU A 202 18.60 -25.49 18.26
CA LEU A 202 18.44 -25.88 19.66
C LEU A 202 19.72 -26.46 20.27
N ASN A 203 20.62 -26.94 19.44
CA ASN A 203 21.92 -27.52 19.87
C ASN A 203 23.07 -26.51 19.89
N LEU A 204 22.84 -25.25 19.45
CA LEU A 204 23.85 -24.21 19.39
C LEU A 204 24.33 -23.81 20.80
N THR A 205 25.64 -23.66 20.91
CA THR A 205 26.29 -23.06 22.08
C THR A 205 26.72 -21.62 21.81
N LYS A 206 27.08 -20.89 22.86
CA LYS A 206 27.62 -19.56 22.74
C LYS A 206 28.99 -19.57 22.02
N GLU A 207 29.76 -20.62 22.30
CA GLU A 207 31.07 -20.86 21.69
C GLU A 207 30.91 -21.02 20.18
N ASP A 208 29.98 -21.84 19.70
CA ASP A 208 29.72 -22.02 18.26
C ASP A 208 29.41 -20.68 17.59
N LEU A 209 28.47 -19.92 18.16
CA LEU A 209 28.05 -18.63 17.61
C LEU A 209 29.18 -17.61 17.55
N THR A 210 30.10 -17.62 18.53
CA THR A 210 31.23 -16.67 18.57
C THR A 210 32.33 -17.01 17.57
N THR A 211 32.35 -18.21 16.97
CA THR A 211 33.25 -18.54 15.86
C THR A 211 32.88 -17.80 14.57
N VAL A 212 31.61 -17.43 14.41
CA VAL A 212 31.12 -16.73 13.23
C VAL A 212 31.63 -15.29 13.22
N ASN A 213 32.25 -14.89 12.12
CA ASN A 213 32.82 -13.54 12.01
C ASN A 213 31.74 -12.46 12.24
N GLY A 214 32.01 -11.53 13.17
CA GLY A 214 31.14 -10.42 13.55
C GLY A 214 29.94 -10.81 14.42
N VAL A 215 29.93 -12.02 14.99
CA VAL A 215 29.05 -12.44 16.08
C VAL A 215 29.84 -12.43 17.39
N GLY A 216 29.81 -11.31 18.09
CA GLY A 216 30.45 -11.19 19.42
C GLY A 216 29.51 -11.74 20.52
N SER A 217 30.06 -11.89 21.76
CA SER A 217 29.41 -12.45 22.92
C SER A 217 27.96 -11.92 23.15
N LYS A 218 27.76 -10.62 23.10
CA LYS A 218 26.43 -10.02 23.30
C LYS A 218 25.41 -10.45 22.23
N LYS A 219 25.85 -10.60 20.99
CA LYS A 219 24.98 -11.04 19.89
C LYS A 219 24.69 -12.54 19.99
N ALA A 220 25.67 -13.36 20.37
CA ALA A 220 25.48 -14.77 20.65
C ALA A 220 24.47 -14.99 21.77
N GLU A 221 24.57 -14.27 22.88
CA GLU A 221 23.60 -14.29 23.98
C GLU A 221 22.19 -13.92 23.53
N MET A 222 22.05 -12.84 22.72
CA MET A 222 20.76 -12.43 22.16
C MET A 222 20.15 -13.53 21.26
N ILE A 223 20.97 -14.19 20.44
CA ILE A 223 20.51 -15.30 19.58
C ILE A 223 20.02 -16.45 20.44
N LEU A 224 20.83 -16.90 21.41
CA LEU A 224 20.46 -18.00 22.30
C LEU A 224 19.23 -17.68 23.15
N TYR A 225 19.10 -16.45 23.63
CA TYR A 225 17.90 -16.01 24.32
C TYR A 225 16.64 -16.12 23.46
N ASN A 226 16.70 -15.74 22.18
CA ASN A 226 15.59 -15.92 21.26
C ASN A 226 15.27 -17.40 20.97
N ILE A 227 16.27 -18.27 21.00
CA ILE A 227 16.09 -19.71 20.73
C ILE A 227 15.54 -20.45 21.97
N HIS A 228 16.05 -20.17 23.14
CA HIS A 228 15.78 -20.93 24.38
C HIS A 228 14.90 -20.19 25.39
N GLY A 229 14.61 -18.90 25.18
CA GLY A 229 13.89 -18.08 26.17
C GLY A 229 14.73 -17.88 27.46
N ASP A 230 14.05 -17.69 28.58
CA ASP A 230 14.66 -17.50 29.91
C ASP A 230 15.34 -18.74 30.51
N ASP A 231 15.25 -19.91 29.84
CA ASP A 231 15.84 -21.17 30.33
C ASP A 231 17.38 -21.24 30.26
N LEU A 232 18.05 -20.19 29.77
CA LEU A 232 19.51 -20.13 29.70
C LEU A 232 20.21 -20.18 31.08
N HIS A 233 19.54 -19.79 32.15
CA HIS A 233 20.11 -19.82 33.49
C HIS A 233 19.99 -21.17 34.20
N GLY A 234 19.29 -22.15 33.61
CA GLY A 234 19.08 -23.49 34.19
C GLY A 234 20.10 -24.55 33.79
N ARG A 235 20.89 -24.35 32.72
CA ARG A 235 21.80 -25.38 32.17
C ARG A 235 23.26 -25.31 32.63
N GLU A 236 23.65 -24.30 33.40
CA GLU A 236 25.02 -24.24 33.97
C GLU A 236 25.17 -24.94 35.33
N LYS A 237 24.17 -25.73 35.77
CA LYS A 237 24.25 -26.53 37.01
C LYS A 237 23.86 -27.97 36.73
N ASN A 238 24.75 -28.73 36.08
CA ASN A 238 24.93 -30.17 36.33
C ASN A 238 26.27 -30.64 35.74
#